data_4c8203cf5173bc259e10484b8e4de84b
#
_entry.id   4c8203cf5173bc259e10484b8e4de84b
#
_cell.length_a   1.000
_cell.length_b   1.000
_cell.length_c   1.000
_cell.angle_alpha   90.00
_cell.angle_beta   90.00
_cell.angle_gamma   90.00
#
_symmetry.space_group_name_H-M   'P 1'
#
loop_
_entity.id
_entity.type
_entity.pdbx_description
1 polymer ?
#
loop_
_entity_poly.entity_id
_entity_poly.type
_entity_poly.pdbx_seq_one_letter_code
_entity_poly.pdbx_strand_id
1 'polypeptide(L)'
;MNVTDLLSDALGGNAVNQISQQLGADEGTTSNAIQAALPMLLGALANNSATEEGASSLHNALGDHDGSILGDLAGFLGNASAGPGAGILGHIFGGSQSVAEQQVSQASGLDLGKVGPLLLMLAPIVMGALGRSQRQAGFGVGDLAGILSGAAQQTGSSSPLMGILGQVLDRDRDGSAVDDVVGMIGGILGGRR
;
A
#
# COMPACT_ATOMS: atom_id res chain seq x y z
N MET A 1 -12.61 -9.37 10.43
CA MET A 1 -12.41 -8.22 9.52
C MET A 1 -10.99 -8.29 9.01
N ASN A 2 -10.82 -8.25 7.70
CA ASN A 2 -9.48 -8.27 7.09
C ASN A 2 -8.88 -6.86 7.09
N VAL A 3 -7.55 -6.76 6.98
CA VAL A 3 -6.86 -5.46 6.89
C VAL A 3 -7.42 -4.61 5.74
N THR A 4 -7.72 -5.24 4.61
CA THR A 4 -8.28 -4.56 3.43
C THR A 4 -9.67 -3.98 3.69
N ASP A 5 -10.52 -4.69 4.43
CA ASP A 5 -11.85 -4.21 4.81
C ASP A 5 -11.74 -2.97 5.72
N LEU A 6 -10.83 -3.01 6.72
CA LEU A 6 -10.56 -1.90 7.63
C LEU A 6 -10.01 -0.67 6.90
N LEU A 7 -9.14 -0.88 5.92
CA LEU A 7 -8.60 0.20 5.09
C LEU A 7 -9.68 0.79 4.17
N SER A 8 -10.52 -0.06 3.58
CA SER A 8 -11.63 0.39 2.72
C SER A 8 -12.66 1.20 3.50
N ASP A 9 -12.97 0.78 4.73
CA ASP A 9 -13.87 1.50 5.62
C ASP A 9 -13.25 2.83 6.07
N ALA A 10 -11.99 2.83 6.50
CA ALA A 10 -11.27 4.01 6.96
C ALA A 10 -11.04 5.05 5.84
N LEU A 11 -10.78 4.60 4.61
CA LEU A 11 -10.50 5.44 3.44
C LEU A 11 -11.73 5.64 2.56
N GLY A 12 -12.92 5.25 3.02
CA GLY A 12 -14.20 5.46 2.32
C GLY A 12 -14.61 6.94 2.29
N GLY A 13 -15.41 7.29 1.30
CA GLY A 13 -16.15 8.54 1.11
C GLY A 13 -15.54 9.83 1.68
N ASN A 14 -15.77 10.08 2.97
CA ASN A 14 -15.35 11.33 3.61
C ASN A 14 -13.82 11.46 3.77
N ALA A 15 -13.09 10.36 3.92
CA ALA A 15 -11.64 10.40 4.12
C ALA A 15 -10.91 10.87 2.86
N VAL A 16 -11.30 10.36 1.68
CA VAL A 16 -10.73 10.80 0.40
C VAL A 16 -10.97 12.30 0.20
N ASN A 17 -12.18 12.78 0.49
CA ASN A 17 -12.51 14.20 0.39
C ASN A 17 -11.65 15.05 1.33
N GLN A 18 -11.47 14.66 2.59
CA GLN A 18 -10.63 15.37 3.54
C GLN A 18 -9.16 15.38 3.13
N ILE A 19 -8.63 14.25 2.67
CA ILE A 19 -7.25 14.14 2.16
C ILE A 19 -7.08 15.04 0.93
N SER A 20 -8.03 15.04 -0.01
CA SER A 20 -7.97 15.88 -1.21
C SER A 20 -7.95 17.37 -0.88
N GLN A 21 -8.76 17.80 0.09
CA GLN A 21 -8.76 19.18 0.58
C GLN A 21 -7.43 19.56 1.22
N GLN A 22 -6.84 18.70 2.04
CA GLN A 22 -5.53 18.91 2.67
C GLN A 22 -4.40 19.02 1.65
N LEU A 23 -4.46 18.20 0.60
CA LEU A 23 -3.48 18.20 -0.48
C LEU A 23 -3.71 19.34 -1.49
N GLY A 24 -4.87 19.98 -1.46
CA GLY A 24 -5.27 20.90 -2.53
C GLY A 24 -5.27 20.21 -3.89
N ALA A 25 -5.78 18.97 -3.96
CA ALA A 25 -5.85 18.15 -5.15
C ALA A 25 -7.31 17.77 -5.44
N ASP A 26 -7.59 17.35 -6.65
CA ASP A 26 -8.91 16.83 -6.97
C ASP A 26 -9.15 15.44 -6.35
N GLU A 27 -10.41 15.16 -6.03
CA GLU A 27 -10.78 13.94 -5.29
C GLU A 27 -10.52 12.67 -6.10
N GLY A 28 -10.73 12.70 -7.42
CA GLY A 28 -10.48 11.55 -8.30
C GLY A 28 -8.98 11.22 -8.36
N THR A 29 -8.14 12.24 -8.57
CA THR A 29 -6.66 12.07 -8.56
C THR A 29 -6.17 11.62 -7.20
N THR A 30 -6.74 12.14 -6.11
CA THR A 30 -6.40 11.72 -4.75
C THR A 30 -6.79 10.26 -4.51
N SER A 31 -7.96 9.84 -4.94
CA SER A 31 -8.42 8.44 -4.86
C SER A 31 -7.49 7.50 -5.62
N ASN A 32 -7.10 7.86 -6.85
CA ASN A 32 -6.15 7.08 -7.63
C ASN A 32 -4.78 6.98 -6.94
N ALA A 33 -4.32 8.07 -6.32
CA ALA A 33 -3.06 8.09 -5.60
C ALA A 33 -3.10 7.21 -4.33
N ILE A 34 -4.20 7.20 -3.60
CA ILE A 34 -4.41 6.29 -2.47
C ILE A 34 -4.38 4.83 -2.94
N GLN A 35 -5.09 4.51 -4.03
CA GLN A 35 -5.10 3.15 -4.59
C GLN A 35 -3.72 2.69 -5.07
N ALA A 36 -2.91 3.60 -5.61
CA ALA A 36 -1.53 3.29 -6.00
C ALA A 36 -0.59 3.16 -4.79
N ALA A 37 -0.77 4.00 -3.77
CA ALA A 37 0.09 4.05 -2.60
C ALA A 37 -0.11 2.85 -1.64
N LEU A 38 -1.35 2.38 -1.46
CA LEU A 38 -1.68 1.31 -0.50
C LEU A 38 -0.90 0.01 -0.75
N PRO A 39 -0.89 -0.58 -1.97
CA PRO A 39 -0.12 -1.81 -2.20
C PRO A 39 1.38 -1.59 -2.04
N MET A 40 1.89 -0.40 -2.31
CA MET A 40 3.30 -0.07 -2.11
C MET A 40 3.65 0.00 -0.62
N LEU A 41 2.82 0.64 0.21
CA LEU A 41 2.99 0.68 1.66
C LEU A 41 2.94 -0.72 2.26
N LEU A 42 1.92 -1.51 1.90
CA LEU A 42 1.76 -2.88 2.38
C LEU A 42 2.88 -3.80 1.90
N GLY A 43 3.32 -3.67 0.65
CA GLY A 43 4.44 -4.42 0.10
C GLY A 43 5.77 -4.07 0.76
N ALA A 44 6.02 -2.79 1.05
CA ALA A 44 7.22 -2.37 1.77
C ALA A 44 7.21 -2.87 3.23
N LEU A 45 6.05 -2.85 3.91
CA LEU A 45 5.90 -3.45 5.24
C LEU A 45 6.12 -4.96 5.21
N ALA A 46 5.60 -5.67 4.20
CA ALA A 46 5.82 -7.09 4.00
C ALA A 46 7.32 -7.40 3.83
N ASN A 47 8.00 -6.61 3.02
CA ASN A 47 9.45 -6.75 2.80
C ASN A 47 10.26 -6.50 4.07
N ASN A 48 9.90 -5.47 4.85
CA ASN A 48 10.53 -5.22 6.16
C ASN A 48 10.28 -6.35 7.16
N SER A 49 9.13 -7.00 7.12
CA SER A 49 8.80 -8.14 7.99
C SER A 49 9.32 -9.49 7.48
N ALA A 50 10.05 -9.52 6.38
CA ALA A 50 10.66 -10.74 5.86
C ALA A 50 11.84 -11.24 6.73
N THR A 51 12.44 -10.38 7.56
CA THR A 51 13.45 -10.75 8.55
C THR A 51 12.81 -10.85 9.93
N GLU A 52 13.35 -11.71 10.79
CA GLU A 52 12.86 -11.90 12.17
C GLU A 52 12.93 -10.59 12.99
N GLU A 53 14.00 -9.82 12.83
CA GLU A 53 14.18 -8.52 13.48
C GLU A 53 13.17 -7.48 12.97
N GLY A 54 12.94 -7.42 11.66
CA GLY A 54 11.98 -6.53 11.06
C GLY A 54 10.53 -6.89 11.44
N ALA A 55 10.21 -8.17 11.43
CA ALA A 55 8.90 -8.66 11.86
C ALA A 55 8.62 -8.37 13.34
N SER A 56 9.61 -8.57 14.22
CA SER A 56 9.51 -8.24 15.64
C SER A 56 9.35 -6.72 15.86
N SER A 57 10.12 -5.91 15.15
CA SER A 57 10.04 -4.45 15.23
C SER A 57 8.67 -3.95 14.77
N LEU A 58 8.16 -4.48 13.65
CA LEU A 58 6.82 -4.13 13.15
C LEU A 58 5.73 -4.59 14.12
N HIS A 59 5.83 -5.80 14.67
CA HIS A 59 4.88 -6.32 15.65
C HIS A 59 4.77 -5.41 16.88
N ASN A 60 5.90 -4.94 17.41
CA ASN A 60 5.95 -4.01 18.53
C ASN A 60 5.34 -2.65 18.16
N ALA A 61 5.71 -2.10 16.99
CA ALA A 61 5.16 -0.85 16.49
C ALA A 61 3.63 -0.92 16.30
N LEU A 62 3.09 -2.05 15.84
CA LEU A 62 1.64 -2.27 15.73
C LEU A 62 0.96 -2.28 17.11
N GLY A 63 1.66 -2.71 18.17
CA GLY A 63 1.19 -2.63 19.54
C GLY A 63 0.92 -1.19 20.00
N ASP A 64 1.75 -0.25 19.56
CA ASP A 64 1.62 1.18 19.87
C ASP A 64 0.55 1.88 19.01
N HIS A 65 0.19 1.29 17.87
CA HIS A 65 -0.84 1.81 16.95
C HIS A 65 -2.15 1.02 17.11
N ASP A 66 -2.97 1.42 18.08
CA ASP A 66 -4.17 0.70 18.49
C ASP A 66 -5.39 0.83 17.56
N GLY A 67 -5.26 1.58 16.49
CA GLY A 67 -6.35 1.88 15.58
C GLY A 67 -7.31 2.97 16.09
N SER A 68 -7.00 3.67 17.18
CA SER A 68 -7.77 4.82 17.66
C SER A 68 -7.88 5.92 16.62
N ILE A 69 -6.84 6.08 15.80
CA ILE A 69 -6.79 6.99 14.64
C ILE A 69 -7.94 6.76 13.65
N LEU A 70 -8.41 5.52 13.49
CA LEU A 70 -9.52 5.17 12.62
C LEU A 70 -10.86 5.66 13.17
N GLY A 71 -10.95 5.91 14.48
CA GLY A 71 -12.14 6.44 15.14
C GLY A 71 -12.27 7.97 15.06
N ASP A 72 -11.15 8.69 14.87
CA ASP A 72 -11.11 10.15 14.69
C ASP A 72 -10.14 10.53 13.55
N LEU A 73 -10.46 10.07 12.37
CA LEU A 73 -9.66 10.33 11.18
C LEU A 73 -9.64 11.82 10.82
N ALA A 74 -10.74 12.53 11.06
CA ALA A 74 -10.84 13.96 10.77
C ALA A 74 -9.90 14.80 11.65
N GLY A 75 -9.87 14.53 12.95
CA GLY A 75 -8.94 15.17 13.88
C GLY A 75 -7.50 14.84 13.56
N PHE A 76 -7.21 13.60 13.19
CA PHE A 76 -5.87 13.19 12.75
C PHE A 76 -5.44 13.91 11.47
N LEU A 77 -6.25 13.88 10.42
CA LEU A 77 -5.91 14.51 9.13
C LEU A 77 -5.66 16.01 9.30
N GLY A 78 -6.41 16.70 10.17
CA GLY A 78 -6.19 18.11 10.48
C GLY A 78 -4.78 18.43 11.06
N ASN A 79 -4.12 17.43 11.65
CA ASN A 79 -2.79 17.57 12.28
C ASN A 79 -1.73 16.62 11.69
N ALA A 80 -1.97 16.03 10.55
CA ALA A 80 -1.14 14.96 9.98
C ALA A 80 0.32 15.37 9.76
N SER A 81 0.59 16.65 9.45
CA SER A 81 1.95 17.17 9.24
C SER A 81 2.81 17.13 10.52
N ALA A 82 2.19 17.18 11.69
CA ALA A 82 2.87 17.12 12.98
C ALA A 82 2.85 15.70 13.59
N GLY A 83 2.23 14.75 12.90
CA GLY A 83 2.04 13.37 13.36
C GLY A 83 3.26 12.46 13.14
N PRO A 84 3.15 11.18 13.55
CA PRO A 84 4.24 10.20 13.48
C PRO A 84 4.57 9.73 12.05
N GLY A 85 3.85 10.21 11.02
CA GLY A 85 3.94 9.73 9.64
C GLY A 85 5.34 9.71 9.06
N ALA A 86 6.16 10.76 9.33
CA ALA A 86 7.53 10.83 8.81
C ALA A 86 8.43 9.73 9.38
N GLY A 87 8.34 9.44 10.68
CA GLY A 87 9.06 8.34 11.30
C GLY A 87 8.63 6.99 10.74
N ILE A 88 7.32 6.79 10.59
CA ILE A 88 6.76 5.56 10.03
C ILE A 88 7.25 5.36 8.58
N LEU A 89 7.17 6.38 7.72
CA LEU A 89 7.63 6.29 6.33
C LEU A 89 9.13 6.01 6.24
N GLY A 90 9.95 6.63 7.11
CA GLY A 90 11.38 6.36 7.18
C GLY A 90 11.68 4.88 7.51
N HIS A 91 10.90 4.27 8.38
CA HIS A 91 11.01 2.84 8.67
C HIS A 91 10.47 1.94 7.55
N ILE A 92 9.38 2.35 6.88
CA ILE A 92 8.75 1.57 5.80
C ILE A 92 9.64 1.57 4.55
N PHE A 93 10.03 2.72 4.07
CA PHE A 93 10.72 2.88 2.77
C PHE A 93 12.23 3.09 2.89
N GLY A 94 12.72 3.60 4.03
CA GLY A 94 14.12 3.96 4.18
C GLY A 94 14.59 4.88 3.06
N GLY A 95 15.68 4.51 2.38
CA GLY A 95 16.21 5.26 1.23
C GLY A 95 15.37 5.19 -0.05
N SER A 96 14.35 4.33 -0.10
CA SER A 96 13.52 4.13 -1.31
C SER A 96 12.28 5.01 -1.37
N GLN A 97 12.07 5.91 -0.41
CA GLN A 97 10.88 6.76 -0.33
C GLN A 97 10.67 7.60 -1.60
N SER A 98 11.74 8.22 -2.13
CA SER A 98 11.65 9.04 -3.35
C SER A 98 11.24 8.24 -4.58
N VAL A 99 11.63 6.97 -4.65
CA VAL A 99 11.23 6.06 -5.73
C VAL A 99 9.74 5.74 -5.61
N ALA A 100 9.27 5.45 -4.39
CA ALA A 100 7.86 5.21 -4.13
C ALA A 100 7.00 6.43 -4.48
N GLU A 101 7.43 7.63 -4.09
CA GLU A 101 6.76 8.89 -4.43
C GLU A 101 6.63 9.09 -5.95
N GLN A 102 7.70 8.86 -6.69
CA GLN A 102 7.68 8.96 -8.16
C GLN A 102 6.72 7.95 -8.80
N GLN A 103 6.70 6.71 -8.31
CA GLN A 103 5.82 5.67 -8.83
C GLN A 103 4.34 6.01 -8.57
N VAL A 104 4.00 6.47 -7.36
CA VAL A 104 2.64 6.92 -7.04
C VAL A 104 2.24 8.10 -7.91
N SER A 105 3.10 9.10 -8.08
CA SER A 105 2.86 10.26 -8.94
C SER A 105 2.55 9.84 -10.39
N GLN A 106 3.37 8.97 -10.95
CA GLN A 106 3.20 8.47 -12.32
C GLN A 106 1.93 7.64 -12.51
N ALA A 107 1.60 6.80 -11.51
CA ALA A 107 0.44 5.92 -11.57
C ALA A 107 -0.90 6.66 -11.41
N SER A 108 -0.91 7.74 -10.62
CA SER A 108 -2.13 8.44 -10.24
C SER A 108 -2.35 9.78 -10.96
N GLY A 109 -1.27 10.37 -11.50
CA GLY A 109 -1.29 11.73 -12.02
C GLY A 109 -1.25 12.81 -10.92
N LEU A 110 -1.08 12.43 -9.65
CA LEU A 110 -0.91 13.39 -8.56
C LEU A 110 0.47 14.06 -8.67
N ASP A 111 0.50 15.37 -8.43
CA ASP A 111 1.76 16.14 -8.40
C ASP A 111 2.75 15.53 -7.39
N LEU A 112 4.00 15.36 -7.81
CA LEU A 112 5.05 14.72 -6.99
C LEU A 112 5.20 15.39 -5.62
N GLY A 113 5.09 16.74 -5.56
CA GLY A 113 5.18 17.49 -4.32
C GLY A 113 4.02 17.22 -3.34
N LYS A 114 2.93 16.61 -3.80
CA LYS A 114 1.76 16.24 -2.98
C LYS A 114 1.78 14.77 -2.55
N VAL A 115 2.60 13.92 -3.19
CA VAL A 115 2.68 12.50 -2.85
C VAL A 115 3.32 12.27 -1.48
N GLY A 116 4.40 12.98 -1.15
CA GLY A 116 5.01 12.89 0.18
C GLY A 116 4.00 13.18 1.31
N PRO A 117 3.31 14.34 1.28
CA PRO A 117 2.21 14.63 2.21
C PRO A 117 1.11 13.57 2.23
N LEU A 118 0.72 13.00 1.09
CA LEU A 118 -0.25 11.89 1.02
C LEU A 118 0.25 10.67 1.80
N LEU A 119 1.49 10.25 1.55
CA LEU A 119 2.08 9.09 2.23
C LEU A 119 2.20 9.32 3.74
N LEU A 120 2.52 10.55 4.18
CA LEU A 120 2.55 10.94 5.59
C LEU A 120 1.19 10.75 6.29
N MET A 121 0.09 10.99 5.58
CA MET A 121 -1.26 10.76 6.08
C MET A 121 -1.65 9.28 6.04
N LEU A 122 -1.28 8.56 4.99
CA LEU A 122 -1.66 7.15 4.81
C LEU A 122 -0.91 6.21 5.74
N ALA A 123 0.37 6.44 6.02
CA ALA A 123 1.19 5.51 6.79
C ALA A 123 0.63 5.24 8.20
N PRO A 124 0.25 6.24 9.02
CA PRO A 124 -0.38 5.98 10.31
C PRO A 124 -1.77 5.32 10.21
N ILE A 125 -2.53 5.60 9.15
CA ILE A 125 -3.83 4.95 8.90
C ILE A 125 -3.63 3.46 8.64
N VAL A 126 -2.66 3.11 7.80
CA VAL A 126 -2.28 1.72 7.52
C VAL A 126 -1.81 1.02 8.80
N MET A 127 -0.94 1.66 9.57
CA MET A 127 -0.47 1.12 10.86
C MET A 127 -1.62 0.90 11.84
N GLY A 128 -2.55 1.85 11.95
CA GLY A 128 -3.74 1.73 12.80
C GLY A 128 -4.66 0.60 12.36
N ALA A 129 -4.87 0.41 11.06
CA ALA A 129 -5.67 -0.70 10.54
C ALA A 129 -5.01 -2.06 10.82
N LEU A 130 -3.69 -2.16 10.63
CA LEU A 130 -2.91 -3.35 10.94
C LEU A 130 -2.90 -3.65 12.44
N GLY A 131 -2.65 -2.67 13.31
CA GLY A 131 -2.66 -2.84 14.76
C GLY A 131 -4.04 -3.26 15.30
N ARG A 132 -5.12 -2.69 14.74
CA ARG A 132 -6.48 -3.12 15.05
C ARG A 132 -6.74 -4.56 14.59
N SER A 133 -6.31 -4.92 13.38
CA SER A 133 -6.43 -6.28 12.85
C SER A 133 -5.64 -7.28 13.70
N GLN A 134 -4.42 -6.92 14.11
CA GLN A 134 -3.58 -7.74 15.00
C GLN A 134 -4.30 -8.07 16.30
N ARG A 135 -4.91 -7.09 16.96
CA ARG A 135 -5.64 -7.29 18.22
C ARG A 135 -6.90 -8.14 18.05
N GLN A 136 -7.60 -7.99 16.91
CA GLN A 136 -8.83 -8.74 16.65
C GLN A 136 -8.57 -10.18 16.24
N ALA A 137 -7.55 -10.40 15.41
CA ALA A 137 -7.24 -11.73 14.85
C ALA A 137 -6.17 -12.49 15.66
N GLY A 138 -5.40 -11.81 16.51
CA GLY A 138 -4.37 -12.41 17.37
C GLY A 138 -3.18 -12.97 16.60
N PHE A 139 -2.85 -12.42 15.43
CA PHE A 139 -1.72 -12.90 14.64
C PHE A 139 -0.37 -12.51 15.28
N GLY A 140 0.60 -13.42 15.19
CA GLY A 140 1.93 -13.26 15.74
C GLY A 140 2.94 -12.71 14.74
N VAL A 141 4.19 -12.59 15.19
CA VAL A 141 5.32 -12.09 14.38
C VAL A 141 5.49 -12.90 13.09
N GLY A 142 5.33 -14.22 13.14
CA GLY A 142 5.50 -15.11 11.98
C GLY A 142 4.43 -14.98 10.90
N ASP A 143 3.26 -14.45 11.23
CA ASP A 143 2.13 -14.33 10.31
C ASP A 143 2.17 -13.02 9.50
N LEU A 144 2.91 -12.01 10.00
CA LEU A 144 2.90 -10.64 9.47
C LEU A 144 3.26 -10.58 7.98
N ALA A 145 4.36 -11.21 7.57
CA ALA A 145 4.82 -11.17 6.18
C ALA A 145 3.78 -11.76 5.23
N GLY A 146 3.13 -12.88 5.62
CA GLY A 146 2.08 -13.52 4.84
C GLY A 146 0.82 -12.66 4.71
N ILE A 147 0.36 -12.08 5.83
CA ILE A 147 -0.83 -11.21 5.87
C ILE A 147 -0.61 -9.95 5.03
N LEU A 148 0.55 -9.31 5.19
CA LEU A 148 0.89 -8.09 4.46
C LEU A 148 1.05 -8.34 2.95
N SER A 149 1.71 -9.44 2.55
CA SER A 149 1.83 -9.83 1.15
C SER A 149 0.46 -10.11 0.53
N GLY A 150 -0.40 -10.82 1.25
CA GLY A 150 -1.78 -11.08 0.81
C GLY A 150 -2.60 -9.79 0.67
N ALA A 151 -2.50 -8.88 1.63
CA ALA A 151 -3.17 -7.59 1.59
C ALA A 151 -2.65 -6.69 0.45
N ALA A 152 -1.33 -6.68 0.21
CA ALA A 152 -0.72 -5.94 -0.89
C ALA A 152 -1.21 -6.44 -2.27
N GLN A 153 -1.30 -7.75 -2.45
CA GLN A 153 -1.82 -8.36 -3.67
C GLN A 153 -3.30 -8.03 -3.88
N GLN A 154 -4.10 -8.09 -2.83
CA GLN A 154 -5.53 -7.80 -2.87
C GLN A 154 -5.80 -6.33 -3.26
N THR A 155 -5.06 -5.38 -2.69
CA THR A 155 -5.16 -3.96 -3.01
C THR A 155 -4.59 -3.65 -4.40
N GLY A 156 -3.49 -4.30 -4.79
CA GLY A 156 -2.88 -4.17 -6.11
C GLY A 156 -3.77 -4.69 -7.25
N SER A 157 -4.46 -5.80 -7.03
CA SER A 157 -5.37 -6.40 -8.02
C SER A 157 -6.58 -5.51 -8.34
N SER A 158 -6.94 -4.60 -7.44
CA SER A 158 -8.01 -3.63 -7.65
C SER A 158 -7.57 -2.39 -8.44
N SER A 159 -6.27 -2.28 -8.75
CA SER A 159 -5.74 -1.15 -9.54
C SER A 159 -6.03 -1.34 -11.03
N PRO A 160 -6.55 -0.32 -11.74
CA PRO A 160 -6.78 -0.37 -13.19
C PRO A 160 -5.53 -0.74 -13.98
N LEU A 161 -4.34 -0.43 -13.45
CA LEU A 161 -3.03 -0.75 -14.05
C LEU A 161 -2.74 -2.25 -14.11
N MET A 162 -3.19 -3.04 -13.12
CA MET A 162 -3.01 -4.50 -13.15
C MET A 162 -3.96 -5.14 -14.18
N GLY A 163 -5.13 -4.58 -14.39
CA GLY A 163 -6.03 -5.00 -15.47
C GLY A 163 -5.43 -4.76 -16.87
N ILE A 164 -4.74 -3.62 -17.05
CA ILE A 164 -4.06 -3.29 -18.32
C ILE A 164 -2.81 -4.17 -18.52
N LEU A 165 -2.02 -4.39 -17.47
CA LEU A 165 -0.85 -5.28 -17.52
C LEU A 165 -1.25 -6.73 -17.78
N GLY A 166 -2.29 -7.24 -17.13
CA GLY A 166 -2.84 -8.57 -17.40
C GLY A 166 -3.30 -8.69 -18.87
N GLN A 167 -3.99 -7.68 -19.38
CA GLN A 167 -4.51 -7.68 -20.75
C GLN A 167 -3.42 -7.53 -21.82
N VAL A 168 -2.28 -6.91 -21.49
CA VAL A 168 -1.11 -6.78 -22.38
C VAL A 168 -0.23 -8.03 -22.33
N LEU A 169 -0.15 -8.70 -21.19
CA LEU A 169 0.67 -9.90 -20.98
C LEU A 169 -0.09 -11.20 -21.32
N ASP A 170 -1.42 -11.18 -21.25
CA ASP A 170 -2.29 -12.30 -21.64
C ASP A 170 -2.56 -12.25 -23.15
N ARG A 171 -1.62 -12.80 -23.91
CA ARG A 171 -1.60 -12.74 -25.38
C ARG A 171 -2.61 -13.69 -26.03
N ASP A 172 -2.91 -14.79 -25.40
CA ASP A 172 -3.86 -15.81 -25.87
C ASP A 172 -5.24 -15.72 -25.22
N ARG A 173 -5.40 -14.81 -24.22
CA ARG A 173 -6.65 -14.53 -23.50
C ARG A 173 -7.21 -15.73 -22.72
N ASP A 174 -6.33 -16.59 -22.20
CA ASP A 174 -6.72 -17.71 -21.35
C ASP A 174 -6.86 -17.33 -19.84
N GLY A 175 -6.50 -16.09 -19.48
CA GLY A 175 -6.53 -15.57 -18.12
C GLY A 175 -5.27 -15.85 -17.31
N SER A 176 -4.18 -16.37 -17.93
CA SER A 176 -2.93 -16.73 -17.26
C SER A 176 -1.72 -16.00 -17.83
N ALA A 177 -1.46 -14.78 -17.37
CA ALA A 177 -0.28 -14.00 -17.77
C ALA A 177 1.08 -14.67 -17.45
N VAL A 178 1.08 -15.70 -16.60
CA VAL A 178 2.31 -16.40 -16.18
C VAL A 178 2.80 -17.39 -17.24
N ASP A 179 1.90 -18.00 -17.99
CA ASP A 179 2.22 -19.00 -19.01
C ASP A 179 2.82 -18.34 -20.27
N ASP A 180 2.31 -17.18 -20.63
CA ASP A 180 2.82 -16.36 -21.74
C ASP A 180 4.24 -15.86 -21.51
N VAL A 181 4.61 -15.51 -20.28
CA VAL A 181 5.98 -15.09 -19.92
C VAL A 181 6.95 -16.27 -20.01
N VAL A 182 6.55 -17.46 -19.60
CA VAL A 182 7.37 -18.69 -19.70
C VAL A 182 7.56 -19.08 -21.19
N GLY A 183 6.54 -18.93 -22.01
CA GLY A 183 6.61 -19.17 -23.46
C GLY A 183 7.56 -18.21 -24.18
N MET A 184 7.59 -16.95 -23.75
CA MET A 184 8.45 -15.93 -24.30
C MET A 184 9.94 -16.15 -23.97
N ILE A 185 10.26 -16.60 -22.76
CA ILE A 185 11.63 -16.94 -22.33
C ILE A 185 12.11 -18.22 -23.01
N GLY A 186 11.23 -19.21 -23.19
CA GLY A 186 11.53 -20.44 -23.91
C GLY A 186 11.85 -20.22 -25.40
N GLY A 187 11.17 -19.28 -26.05
CA GLY A 187 11.39 -18.90 -27.44
C GLY A 187 12.73 -18.21 -27.70
N ILE A 188 13.25 -17.44 -26.75
CA ILE A 188 14.54 -16.74 -26.86
C ILE A 188 15.72 -17.69 -26.66
N LEU A 189 15.57 -18.72 -25.84
CA LEU A 189 16.61 -19.71 -25.54
C LEU A 189 16.62 -20.92 -26.51
N GLY A 190 15.53 -21.16 -27.26
CA GLY A 190 15.39 -22.28 -28.19
C GLY A 190 15.79 -22.01 -29.64
N GLY A 191 16.11 -20.78 -29.99
CA GLY A 191 16.37 -20.36 -31.37
C GLY A 191 17.83 -20.43 -31.80
N ARG A 192 18.51 -21.57 -31.61
CA ARG A 192 19.80 -21.87 -32.30
C ARG A 192 19.84 -23.34 -32.69
N ARG A 193 19.35 -23.59 -33.89
CA ARG A 193 19.83 -24.67 -34.78
C ARG A 193 19.66 -24.22 -36.21
#